data_d0749c481fb565849eecb904d244b789
#
_entry.id   d0749c481fb565849eecb904d244b789
#
_cell.length_a   1.000
_cell.length_b   1.000
_cell.length_c   1.000
_cell.angle_alpha   90.00
_cell.angle_beta   90.00
_cell.angle_gamma   90.00
#
_symmetry.space_group_name_H-M   'P 1'
#
loop_
_entity.id
_entity.type
_entity.pdbx_description
1 polymer ?
#
loop_
_entity_poly.entity_id
_entity_poly.type
_entity_poly.pdbx_seq_one_letter_code
_entity_poly.pdbx_strand_id
1 'polypeptide(L)'
;LLLRLHKEGLPFDAVLTSDDALAVGAVKYAHVTGRSIPDDLSIIGYNNSAYSICTDPELTSIDSKAEALCTTAINTLMGVFNGGNVPTRTTIAADLIKRATTKF
;
A
#
# COMPACT_ATOMS: atom_id res chain seq x y z
N LEU A 1 14.01 -2.82 -10.27
CA LEU A 1 12.99 -2.58 -11.29
C LEU A 1 12.98 -1.10 -11.71
N LEU A 2 12.64 -0.13 -10.86
CA LEU A 2 12.47 1.28 -11.21
C LEU A 2 13.72 1.89 -11.87
N LEU A 3 14.93 1.64 -11.34
CA LEU A 3 16.19 2.09 -11.94
C LEU A 3 16.41 1.50 -13.34
N ARG A 4 15.95 0.27 -13.60
CA ARG A 4 16.03 -0.33 -14.94
C ARG A 4 15.09 0.37 -15.90
N LEU A 5 13.81 0.57 -15.52
CA LEU A 5 12.83 1.29 -16.33
C LEU A 5 13.29 2.72 -16.65
N HIS A 6 13.89 3.39 -15.66
CA HIS A 6 14.48 4.71 -15.85
C HIS A 6 15.62 4.71 -16.90
N LYS A 7 16.54 3.74 -16.81
CA LYS A 7 17.63 3.59 -17.78
C LYS A 7 17.15 3.24 -19.19
N GLU A 8 16.05 2.51 -19.29
CA GLU A 8 15.40 2.16 -20.56
C GLU A 8 14.56 3.32 -21.14
N GLY A 9 14.47 4.45 -20.42
CA GLY A 9 13.72 5.63 -20.86
C GLY A 9 12.21 5.47 -20.84
N LEU A 10 11.68 4.48 -20.11
CA LEU A 10 10.24 4.26 -19.97
C LEU A 10 9.63 5.32 -19.06
N PRO A 11 8.66 6.13 -19.53
CA PRO A 11 8.04 7.18 -18.75
C PRO A 11 7.07 6.58 -17.72
N PHE A 12 7.14 7.05 -16.48
CA PHE A 12 6.12 6.83 -15.45
C PHE A 12 6.16 7.98 -14.44
N ASP A 13 5.01 8.38 -13.93
CA ASP A 13 4.82 9.46 -12.97
C ASP A 13 4.10 9.00 -11.70
N ALA A 14 3.74 7.73 -11.62
CA ALA A 14 3.14 7.12 -10.45
C ALA A 14 3.60 5.68 -10.24
N VAL A 15 3.66 5.26 -8.98
CA VAL A 15 3.98 3.90 -8.56
C VAL A 15 3.00 3.46 -7.47
N LEU A 16 2.33 2.35 -7.70
CA LEU A 16 1.58 1.61 -6.68
C LEU A 16 2.38 0.36 -6.32
N THR A 17 2.63 0.17 -5.04
CA THR A 17 3.36 -1.00 -4.54
C THR A 17 2.42 -1.96 -3.82
N SER A 18 2.78 -3.23 -3.79
CA SER A 18 2.02 -4.25 -3.06
C SER A 18 2.22 -4.19 -1.54
N ASP A 19 3.12 -3.31 -1.05
CA ASP A 19 3.47 -3.21 0.35
C ASP A 19 4.26 -1.92 0.60
N ASP A 20 4.15 -1.35 1.81
CA ASP A 20 4.82 -0.09 2.17
C ASP A 20 6.35 -0.23 2.18
N ALA A 21 6.91 -1.39 2.52
CA ALA A 21 8.35 -1.58 2.50
C ALA A 21 8.91 -1.47 1.07
N LEU A 22 8.17 -1.92 0.06
CA LEU A 22 8.52 -1.70 -1.35
C LEU A 22 8.38 -0.22 -1.74
N ALA A 23 7.40 0.49 -1.18
CA ALA A 23 7.23 1.92 -1.41
C ALA A 23 8.41 2.74 -0.86
N VAL A 24 9.02 2.33 0.27
CA VAL A 24 10.29 2.92 0.76
C VAL A 24 11.37 2.86 -0.33
N GLY A 25 11.44 1.74 -1.06
CA GLY A 25 12.33 1.59 -2.21
C GLY A 25 12.02 2.57 -3.34
N ALA A 26 10.75 2.88 -3.59
CA ALA A 26 10.34 3.87 -4.58
C ALA A 26 10.68 5.31 -4.14
N VAL A 27 10.51 5.64 -2.86
CA VAL A 27 10.96 6.92 -2.29
C VAL A 27 12.47 7.08 -2.45
N LYS A 28 13.24 6.04 -2.12
CA LYS A 28 14.69 6.04 -2.31
C LYS A 28 15.09 6.20 -3.78
N TYR A 29 14.37 5.54 -4.69
CA TYR A 29 14.57 5.72 -6.13
C TYR A 29 14.39 7.18 -6.54
N ALA A 30 13.30 7.84 -6.12
CA ALA A 30 13.06 9.24 -6.44
C ALA A 30 14.19 10.14 -5.96
N HIS A 31 14.66 9.97 -4.72
CA HIS A 31 15.79 10.73 -4.16
C HIS A 31 17.08 10.51 -4.96
N VAL A 32 17.42 9.28 -5.32
CA VAL A 32 18.65 8.97 -6.07
C VAL A 32 18.62 9.51 -7.49
N THR A 33 17.44 9.61 -8.11
CA THR A 33 17.26 10.11 -9.48
C THR A 33 16.92 11.60 -9.54
N GLY A 34 16.81 12.28 -8.39
CA GLY A 34 16.49 13.69 -8.30
C GLY A 34 15.04 14.03 -8.69
N ARG A 35 14.14 13.03 -8.66
CA ARG A 35 12.70 13.24 -8.90
C ARG A 35 12.01 13.72 -7.62
N SER A 36 11.24 14.79 -7.74
CA SER A 36 10.44 15.30 -6.63
C SER A 36 9.22 14.42 -6.35
N ILE A 37 8.89 14.25 -5.07
CA ILE A 37 7.67 13.58 -4.62
C ILE A 37 6.79 14.66 -3.96
N PRO A 38 5.52 14.81 -4.36
CA PRO A 38 4.77 14.00 -5.34
C PRO A 38 4.81 14.55 -6.78
N ASP A 39 5.56 15.63 -7.07
CA ASP A 39 5.42 16.38 -8.31
C ASP A 39 5.84 15.61 -9.57
N ASP A 40 6.98 14.96 -9.54
CA ASP A 40 7.48 14.13 -10.64
C ASP A 40 7.10 12.66 -10.48
N LEU A 41 6.84 12.23 -9.24
CA LEU A 41 6.50 10.84 -8.94
C LEU A 41 5.54 10.75 -7.75
N SER A 42 4.31 10.34 -8.00
CA SER A 42 3.36 9.96 -6.94
C SER A 42 3.58 8.51 -6.52
N ILE A 43 3.52 8.23 -5.21
CA ILE A 43 3.77 6.89 -4.66
C ILE A 43 2.64 6.51 -3.72
N ILE A 44 2.10 5.31 -3.90
CA ILE A 44 1.10 4.72 -3.00
C ILE A 44 1.63 3.37 -2.53
N GLY A 45 1.62 3.19 -1.21
CA GLY A 45 1.92 1.92 -0.54
C GLY A 45 0.68 1.08 -0.25
N TYR A 46 0.88 0.01 0.48
CA TYR A 46 -0.17 -0.91 0.91
C TYR A 46 0.12 -1.43 2.32
N ASN A 47 -0.92 -1.63 3.11
CA ASN A 47 -0.99 -2.07 4.51
C ASN A 47 -0.98 -0.98 5.57
N ASN A 48 -0.71 0.29 5.25
CA ASN A 48 -0.64 1.38 6.22
C ASN A 48 0.21 1.00 7.47
N SER A 49 1.35 0.40 7.21
CA SER A 49 2.29 -0.07 8.23
C SER A 49 3.12 1.08 8.83
N ALA A 50 3.94 0.78 9.83
CA ALA A 50 4.86 1.75 10.41
C ALA A 50 5.82 2.38 9.39
N TYR A 51 6.13 1.69 8.28
CA TYR A 51 6.95 2.26 7.20
C TYR A 51 6.28 3.48 6.55
N SER A 52 4.95 3.54 6.51
CA SER A 52 4.23 4.64 5.85
C SER A 52 4.44 6.00 6.51
N ILE A 53 4.72 6.03 7.81
CA ILE A 53 5.01 7.27 8.58
C ILE A 53 6.51 7.49 8.82
N CYS A 54 7.36 6.54 8.42
CA CYS A 54 8.82 6.64 8.58
C CYS A 54 9.52 7.18 7.34
N THR A 55 8.80 7.38 6.23
CA THR A 55 9.36 8.00 5.00
C THR A 55 9.25 9.52 5.05
N ASP A 56 10.15 10.17 4.30
CA ASP A 56 10.06 11.61 4.04
C ASP A 56 10.06 11.81 2.50
N PRO A 57 8.95 12.31 1.94
CA PRO A 57 7.65 12.63 2.59
C PRO A 57 6.89 11.38 3.07
N GLU A 58 5.97 11.56 4.05
CA GLU A 58 5.13 10.47 4.55
C GLU A 58 4.28 9.83 3.44
N LEU A 59 4.20 8.51 3.47
CA LEU A 59 3.64 7.69 2.40
C LEU A 59 2.11 7.59 2.46
N THR A 60 1.43 8.00 1.39
CA THR A 60 0.04 7.61 1.12
C THR A 60 -0.04 6.10 1.00
N SER A 61 -0.92 5.45 1.75
CA SER A 61 -1.01 3.99 1.78
C SER A 61 -2.45 3.50 1.86
N ILE A 62 -2.69 2.31 1.32
CA ILE A 62 -3.98 1.62 1.42
C ILE A 62 -3.99 0.84 2.74
N ASP A 63 -4.93 1.18 3.63
CA ASP A 63 -5.19 0.41 4.84
C ASP A 63 -6.12 -0.76 4.51
N SER A 64 -5.57 -1.96 4.53
CA SER A 64 -6.31 -3.21 4.24
C SER A 64 -7.23 -3.66 5.38
N LYS A 65 -7.27 -2.96 6.52
CA LYS A 65 -8.04 -3.34 7.71
C LYS A 65 -7.66 -4.73 8.22
N ALA A 66 -6.38 -5.00 8.34
CA ALA A 66 -5.84 -6.33 8.70
C ALA A 66 -6.47 -6.90 9.98
N GLU A 67 -6.69 -6.08 11.02
CA GLU A 67 -7.33 -6.50 12.26
C GLU A 67 -8.78 -6.97 12.02
N ALA A 68 -9.57 -6.20 11.26
CA ALA A 68 -10.94 -6.57 10.92
C ALA A 68 -11.00 -7.82 10.03
N LEU A 69 -10.05 -7.94 9.08
CA LEU A 69 -9.90 -9.14 8.25
C LEU A 69 -9.62 -10.38 9.09
N CYS A 70 -8.65 -10.31 10.01
CA CYS A 70 -8.28 -11.43 10.89
C CYS A 70 -9.44 -11.81 11.82
N THR A 71 -10.07 -10.83 12.45
CA THR A 71 -11.23 -11.07 13.35
C THR A 71 -12.37 -11.74 12.59
N THR A 72 -12.72 -11.22 11.42
CA THR A 72 -13.79 -11.77 10.59
C THR A 72 -13.46 -13.20 10.12
N ALA A 73 -12.21 -13.44 9.71
CA ALA A 73 -11.78 -14.77 9.27
C ALA A 73 -11.88 -15.81 10.41
N ILE A 74 -11.41 -15.44 11.61
CA ILE A 74 -11.48 -16.31 12.79
C ILE A 74 -12.95 -16.59 13.18
N ASN A 75 -13.78 -15.57 13.23
CA ASN A 75 -15.20 -15.73 13.57
C ASN A 75 -15.94 -16.62 12.55
N THR A 76 -15.63 -16.45 11.26
CA THR A 76 -16.19 -17.30 10.20
C THR A 76 -15.73 -18.74 10.38
N LEU A 77 -14.46 -18.98 10.63
CA LEU A 77 -13.90 -20.32 10.84
C LEU A 77 -14.54 -21.00 12.07
N MET A 78 -14.68 -20.28 13.18
CA MET A 78 -15.34 -20.79 14.39
C MET A 78 -16.82 -21.10 14.14
N GLY A 79 -17.50 -20.29 13.31
CA GLY A 79 -18.86 -20.56 12.87
C GLY A 79 -18.98 -21.88 12.11
N VAL A 80 -18.03 -22.16 11.22
CA VAL A 80 -17.96 -23.45 10.48
C VAL A 80 -17.76 -24.62 11.45
N PHE A 81 -16.83 -24.53 12.39
CA PHE A 81 -16.57 -25.59 13.37
C PHE A 81 -17.78 -25.87 14.27
N ASN A 82 -18.57 -24.86 14.58
CA ASN A 82 -19.79 -25.01 15.37
C ASN A 82 -21.02 -25.47 14.56
N GLY A 83 -20.83 -25.83 13.28
CA GLY A 83 -21.90 -26.28 12.40
C GLY A 83 -22.90 -25.17 11.99
N GLY A 84 -22.49 -23.91 12.14
CA GLY A 84 -23.30 -22.75 11.73
C GLY A 84 -23.29 -22.52 10.22
N ASN A 85 -24.32 -21.83 9.74
CA ASN A 85 -24.36 -21.36 8.36
C ASN A 85 -23.57 -20.05 8.27
N VAL A 86 -22.45 -20.05 7.56
CA VAL A 86 -21.57 -18.88 7.39
C VAL A 86 -21.57 -18.41 5.95
N PRO A 87 -21.36 -17.11 5.69
CA PRO A 87 -21.22 -16.59 4.33
C PRO A 87 -20.06 -17.27 3.59
N THR A 88 -20.27 -17.65 2.34
CA THR A 88 -19.23 -18.20 1.46
C THR A 88 -18.21 -17.13 1.02
N ARG A 89 -18.59 -15.86 1.11
CA ARG A 89 -17.76 -14.71 0.79
C ARG A 89 -18.08 -13.55 1.71
N THR A 90 -17.04 -12.95 2.27
CA THR A 90 -17.12 -11.70 3.02
C THR A 90 -16.12 -10.71 2.44
N THR A 91 -16.52 -9.47 2.23
CA THR A 91 -15.65 -8.40 1.72
C THR A 91 -15.53 -7.30 2.77
N ILE A 92 -14.32 -6.88 3.05
CA ILE A 92 -14.02 -5.73 3.91
C ILE A 92 -13.39 -4.66 3.03
N ALA A 93 -13.99 -3.46 3.02
CA ALA A 93 -13.48 -2.35 2.24
C ALA A 93 -12.18 -1.82 2.86
N ALA A 94 -11.18 -1.64 2.02
CA ALA A 94 -9.95 -0.93 2.39
C ALA A 94 -10.16 0.59 2.37
N ASP A 95 -9.35 1.33 3.12
CA ASP A 95 -9.33 2.79 3.10
C ASP A 95 -8.03 3.31 2.48
N LEU A 96 -8.11 4.43 1.78
CA LEU A 96 -6.92 5.15 1.34
C LEU A 96 -6.54 6.20 2.40
N ILE A 97 -5.40 6.02 3.02
CA ILE A 97 -4.82 6.96 3.98
C ILE A 97 -3.92 7.91 3.22
N LYS A 98 -4.44 9.10 2.96
CA LYS A 98 -3.73 10.14 2.20
C LYS A 98 -2.65 10.80 3.05
N ARG A 99 -1.44 10.93 2.47
CA ARG A 99 -0.30 11.64 3.04
C ARG A 99 0.40 12.44 1.96
N ALA A 100 1.70 12.67 2.10
CA ALA A 100 2.43 13.63 1.28
C ALA A 100 3.01 13.06 -0.03
N THR A 101 2.92 11.77 -0.29
CA THR A 101 3.45 11.16 -1.53
C THR A 101 2.49 11.16 -2.72
N THR A 102 1.34 11.82 -2.60
CA THR A 102 0.35 11.97 -3.69
C THR A 102 -0.19 13.40 -3.75
N LYS A 103 -0.68 13.82 -4.93
CA LYS A 103 -1.19 15.19 -5.18
C LYS A 103 -2.66 15.40 -4.77
N PHE A 104 -3.34 14.39 -4.29
CA PHE A 104 -4.75 14.50 -3.92
C PHE A 104 -4.99 14.40 -2.43
#